data_e36b03e3459e1a9d5a3e9b13a53f3dfb
#
_entry.id   e36b03e3459e1a9d5a3e9b13a53f3dfb
#
_cell.length_a   1.000
_cell.length_b   1.000
_cell.length_c   1.000
_cell.angle_alpha   90.00
_cell.angle_beta   90.00
_cell.angle_gamma   90.00
#
_symmetry.space_group_name_H-M   'P 1'
#
loop_
_entity.id
_entity.type
_entity.pdbx_description
1 polymer ?
#
loop_
_entity_poly.entity_id
_entity_poly.type
_entity_poly.pdbx_seq_one_letter_code
_entity_poly.pdbx_strand_id
1 'polypeptide(L)'
;LKLKGSYNSSYGTTKVASSSKAKYTPVITENGIAYRKEGSDTQTSYSEGGYSKARDWYMELALNYSRKFGDHNVSGLLLYNQSKRYYPGGTYDYIPSGYVGLVGRITYDWKSRYMAEFNAGYNGSENFAPENRYGFFPAGSIGWVLSEEQFFAPLKKVVGYFKVRAAVGMVGNDRMGSNRFLYLPGKYSYGSGDGYYFGTNVNNKKPGAWEASQSNPDAKW
;
A
#
# COMPACT_ATOMS: atom_id res chain seq x y z
N LEU A 1 -8.66 5.60 27.02
CA LEU A 1 -8.23 6.46 25.92
C LEU A 1 -6.79 6.09 25.57
N LYS A 2 -6.49 5.95 24.26
CA LYS A 2 -5.15 5.66 23.75
C LYS A 2 -4.86 6.58 22.57
N LEU A 3 -3.72 7.23 22.60
CA LEU A 3 -3.18 8.02 21.49
C LEU A 3 -1.88 7.37 21.01
N LYS A 4 -1.75 7.20 19.70
CA LYS A 4 -0.51 6.78 19.06
C LYS A 4 -0.18 7.74 17.93
N GLY A 5 1.11 7.94 17.71
CA GLY A 5 1.64 8.67 16.59
C GLY A 5 2.96 8.05 16.13
N SER A 6 3.21 8.10 14.84
CA SER A 6 4.52 7.79 14.28
C SER A 6 4.87 8.78 13.18
N TYR A 7 6.14 9.08 13.09
CA TYR A 7 6.71 9.89 12.03
C TYR A 7 7.99 9.23 11.55
N ASN A 8 8.05 8.93 10.26
CA ASN A 8 9.21 8.35 9.62
C ASN A 8 9.69 9.28 8.51
N SER A 9 10.99 9.50 8.44
CA SER A 9 11.63 10.25 7.37
C SER A 9 12.91 9.55 6.96
N SER A 10 13.08 9.32 5.67
CA SER A 10 14.31 8.79 5.10
C SER A 10 14.76 9.61 3.91
N TYR A 11 16.05 9.77 3.81
CA TYR A 11 16.71 10.40 2.67
C TYR A 11 17.92 9.55 2.30
N GLY A 12 18.03 9.19 1.04
CA GLY A 12 19.16 8.44 0.51
C GLY A 12 19.74 9.15 -0.71
N THR A 13 21.05 9.14 -0.85
CA THR A 13 21.76 9.57 -2.04
C THR A 13 22.79 8.50 -2.41
N THR A 14 22.95 8.27 -3.70
CA THR A 14 23.97 7.36 -4.22
C THR A 14 25.07 8.20 -4.84
N LYS A 15 26.30 7.95 -4.40
CA LYS A 15 27.49 8.52 -5.01
C LYS A 15 28.28 7.39 -5.66
N VAL A 16 28.59 7.57 -6.93
CA VAL A 16 29.35 6.60 -7.70
C VAL A 16 30.69 7.19 -8.06
N ALA A 17 31.75 6.47 -7.69
CA ALA A 17 33.09 6.75 -8.14
C ALA A 17 33.50 5.67 -9.16
N SER A 18 33.91 6.05 -10.33
CA SER A 18 34.36 5.13 -11.38
C SER A 18 35.72 5.54 -11.94
N SER A 19 36.57 4.55 -12.10
CA SER A 19 37.86 4.69 -12.78
C SER A 19 38.18 3.38 -13.49
N SER A 20 38.89 3.45 -14.59
CA SER A 20 39.49 2.28 -15.21
C SER A 20 41.02 2.32 -15.10
N LYS A 21 41.63 1.15 -15.01
CA LYS A 21 43.05 1.00 -15.03
C LYS A 21 43.44 0.09 -16.20
N ALA A 22 44.49 0.49 -16.88
CA ALA A 22 45.05 -0.35 -17.93
C ALA A 22 45.55 -1.69 -17.36
N LYS A 23 45.27 -2.75 -18.06
CA LYS A 23 45.84 -4.10 -17.76
C LYS A 23 47.06 -4.31 -18.65
N TYR A 24 48.02 -5.01 -18.11
CA TYR A 24 49.24 -5.41 -18.84
C TYR A 24 49.30 -6.93 -18.90
N THR A 25 49.11 -7.48 -20.09
CA THR A 25 49.17 -8.93 -20.33
C THR A 25 50.56 -9.28 -20.83
N PRO A 26 51.26 -10.22 -20.16
CA PRO A 26 52.56 -10.68 -20.66
C PRO A 26 52.40 -11.44 -21.97
N VAL A 27 53.27 -11.13 -22.94
CA VAL A 27 53.30 -11.79 -24.24
C VAL A 27 54.73 -12.28 -24.47
N ILE A 28 54.90 -13.56 -24.80
CA ILE A 28 56.19 -14.15 -25.14
C ILE A 28 56.57 -13.72 -26.55
N THR A 29 57.73 -13.11 -26.70
CA THR A 29 58.30 -12.70 -27.96
C THR A 29 59.65 -13.38 -28.17
N GLU A 30 60.20 -13.30 -29.36
CA GLU A 30 61.52 -13.86 -29.68
C GLU A 30 62.65 -13.25 -28.82
N ASN A 31 62.47 -12.06 -28.32
CA ASN A 31 63.43 -11.35 -27.46
C ASN A 31 63.10 -11.39 -25.95
N GLY A 32 62.17 -12.27 -25.53
CA GLY A 32 61.75 -12.40 -24.12
C GLY A 32 60.31 -12.02 -23.89
N ILE A 33 59.95 -11.67 -22.64
CA ILE A 33 58.58 -11.30 -22.23
C ILE A 33 58.39 -9.83 -22.48
N ALA A 34 57.39 -9.50 -23.29
CA ALA A 34 56.87 -8.14 -23.45
C ALA A 34 55.51 -8.01 -22.79
N TYR A 35 55.12 -6.77 -22.45
CA TYR A 35 53.81 -6.51 -21.85
C TYR A 35 52.94 -5.71 -22.82
N ARG A 36 51.81 -6.32 -23.22
CA ARG A 36 50.80 -5.65 -24.02
C ARG A 36 49.87 -4.90 -23.11
N LYS A 37 49.78 -3.59 -23.28
CA LYS A 37 48.82 -2.74 -22.55
C LYS A 37 47.44 -2.91 -23.17
N GLU A 38 46.44 -3.23 -22.34
CA GLU A 38 45.02 -3.31 -22.73
C GLU A 38 44.21 -2.30 -21.91
N GLY A 39 43.44 -1.51 -22.63
CA GLY A 39 42.67 -0.39 -22.04
C GLY A 39 43.52 0.83 -21.75
N SER A 40 42.95 1.80 -21.04
CA SER A 40 43.56 3.06 -20.64
C SER A 40 43.27 3.39 -19.18
N ASP A 41 44.21 4.09 -18.56
CA ASP A 41 43.98 4.72 -17.27
C ASP A 41 43.04 5.90 -17.43
N THR A 42 41.94 5.89 -16.67
CA THR A 42 41.05 7.06 -16.60
C THR A 42 41.13 7.69 -15.22
N GLN A 43 41.01 9.01 -15.19
CA GLN A 43 40.83 9.71 -13.91
C GLN A 43 39.58 9.26 -13.22
N THR A 44 39.59 9.17 -11.89
CA THR A 44 38.38 8.84 -11.14
C THR A 44 37.34 9.93 -11.35
N SER A 45 36.20 9.54 -11.92
CA SER A 45 35.04 10.41 -12.06
C SER A 45 34.07 10.14 -10.93
N TYR A 46 33.48 11.21 -10.41
CA TYR A 46 32.44 11.15 -9.38
C TYR A 46 31.13 11.59 -9.99
N SER A 47 30.10 10.80 -9.82
CA SER A 47 28.74 11.17 -10.20
C SER A 47 27.81 10.99 -9.01
N GLU A 48 26.89 11.93 -8.82
CA GLU A 48 25.77 11.76 -7.91
C GLU A 48 24.67 11.01 -8.64
N GLY A 49 24.28 9.87 -8.10
CA GLY A 49 23.16 9.07 -8.58
C GLY A 49 21.83 9.55 -8.05
N GLY A 50 20.82 8.70 -8.19
CA GLY A 50 19.46 9.02 -7.80
C GLY A 50 19.31 9.38 -6.31
N TYR A 51 18.37 10.26 -6.05
CA TYR A 51 17.93 10.61 -4.71
C TYR A 51 16.70 9.79 -4.36
N SER A 52 16.68 9.17 -3.18
CA SER A 52 15.49 8.57 -2.59
C SER A 52 15.06 9.38 -1.38
N LYS A 53 13.77 9.65 -1.29
CA LYS A 53 13.18 10.33 -0.16
C LYS A 53 11.83 9.72 0.17
N ALA A 54 11.55 9.53 1.44
CA ALA A 54 10.25 9.12 1.94
C ALA A 54 9.96 9.84 3.25
N ARG A 55 8.72 10.17 3.46
CA ARG A 55 8.25 10.78 4.69
C ARG A 55 6.82 10.35 4.93
N ASP A 56 6.58 9.68 6.05
CA ASP A 56 5.28 9.16 6.44
C ASP A 56 4.95 9.64 7.84
N TRP A 57 3.68 9.91 8.09
CA TRP A 57 3.16 10.05 9.43
C TRP A 57 1.85 9.28 9.60
N TYR A 58 1.61 8.86 10.82
CA TYR A 58 0.41 8.17 11.25
C TYR A 58 -0.04 8.69 12.60
N MET A 59 -1.34 8.86 12.77
CA MET A 59 -1.97 9.21 14.03
C MET A 59 -3.16 8.27 14.27
N GLU A 60 -3.34 7.85 15.51
CA GLU A 60 -4.46 7.02 15.97
C GLU A 60 -4.95 7.52 17.30
N LEU A 61 -6.27 7.69 17.41
CA LEU A 61 -6.97 7.96 18.65
C LEU A 61 -7.98 6.83 18.88
N ALA A 62 -7.88 6.12 20.01
CA ALA A 62 -8.77 5.02 20.34
C ALA A 62 -9.41 5.21 21.71
N LEU A 63 -10.74 5.11 21.75
CA LEU A 63 -11.52 5.04 22.96
C LEU A 63 -12.02 3.62 23.15
N ASN A 64 -11.65 3.01 24.26
CA ASN A 64 -12.08 1.65 24.62
C ASN A 64 -12.97 1.73 25.85
N TYR A 65 -14.05 0.98 25.81
CA TYR A 65 -14.96 0.76 26.93
C TYR A 65 -15.13 -0.73 27.14
N SER A 66 -15.16 -1.17 28.38
CA SER A 66 -15.45 -2.56 28.74
C SER A 66 -16.05 -2.59 30.12
N ARG A 67 -17.21 -3.26 30.25
CA ARG A 67 -17.90 -3.40 31.54
C ARG A 67 -18.68 -4.71 31.59
N LYS A 68 -18.66 -5.30 32.78
CA LYS A 68 -19.47 -6.47 33.13
C LYS A 68 -20.64 -6.05 33.99
N PHE A 69 -21.85 -6.47 33.60
CA PHE A 69 -23.11 -6.26 34.31
C PHE A 69 -23.73 -7.63 34.65
N GLY A 70 -23.40 -8.16 35.82
CA GLY A 70 -23.79 -9.52 36.13
C GLY A 70 -23.24 -10.55 35.15
N ASP A 71 -24.15 -11.22 34.42
CA ASP A 71 -23.78 -12.20 33.38
C ASP A 71 -23.54 -11.59 32.00
N HIS A 72 -23.72 -10.28 31.86
CA HIS A 72 -23.58 -9.54 30.59
C HIS A 72 -22.21 -8.83 30.51
N ASN A 73 -21.45 -9.10 29.46
CA ASN A 73 -20.22 -8.41 29.18
C ASN A 73 -20.42 -7.54 27.92
N VAL A 74 -20.13 -6.26 28.05
CA VAL A 74 -20.22 -5.31 26.95
C VAL A 74 -18.84 -4.69 26.73
N SER A 75 -18.35 -4.67 25.49
CA SER A 75 -17.20 -3.83 25.16
C SER A 75 -17.44 -3.03 23.90
N GLY A 76 -16.77 -1.88 23.82
CA GLY A 76 -16.85 -0.99 22.70
C GLY A 76 -15.48 -0.40 22.38
N LEU A 77 -15.24 -0.16 21.10
CA LEU A 77 -14.09 0.55 20.57
C LEU A 77 -14.59 1.60 19.58
N LEU A 78 -14.13 2.83 19.77
CA LEU A 78 -14.18 3.87 18.74
C LEU A 78 -12.76 4.27 18.43
N LEU A 79 -12.35 4.14 17.16
CA LEU A 79 -11.00 4.41 16.71
C LEU A 79 -11.05 5.35 15.52
N TYR A 80 -10.32 6.43 15.60
CA TYR A 80 -9.99 7.31 14.49
C TYR A 80 -8.53 7.16 14.14
N ASN A 81 -8.22 7.00 12.86
CA ASN A 81 -6.85 7.01 12.37
C ASN A 81 -6.71 7.88 11.13
N GLN A 82 -5.51 8.39 10.96
CA GLN A 82 -5.13 9.16 9.78
C GLN A 82 -3.67 8.89 9.45
N SER A 83 -3.37 8.75 8.17
CA SER A 83 -2.00 8.63 7.69
C SER A 83 -1.78 9.47 6.44
N LYS A 84 -0.53 9.90 6.27
CA LYS A 84 -0.10 10.58 5.06
C LYS A 84 1.30 10.11 4.68
N ARG A 85 1.47 9.78 3.42
CA ARG A 85 2.75 9.39 2.83
C ARG A 85 3.12 10.40 1.77
N TYR A 86 4.30 10.97 1.92
CA TYR A 86 4.91 11.85 0.93
C TYR A 86 5.87 11.04 0.07
N TYR A 87 5.91 11.35 -1.20
CA TYR A 87 6.72 10.65 -2.20
C TYR A 87 6.41 9.15 -2.27
N PRO A 88 5.16 8.79 -2.54
CA PRO A 88 4.74 7.38 -2.56
C PRO A 88 5.22 6.59 -3.78
N GLY A 89 5.92 7.25 -4.70
CA GLY A 89 6.42 6.67 -5.96
C GLY A 89 5.41 6.69 -7.10
N GLY A 90 5.88 6.41 -8.30
CA GLY A 90 5.06 6.32 -9.50
C GLY A 90 4.77 7.65 -10.18
N THR A 91 3.75 7.68 -11.04
CA THR A 91 3.42 8.83 -11.90
C THR A 91 3.09 10.10 -11.12
N TYR A 92 2.50 9.97 -9.94
CA TYR A 92 2.07 11.08 -9.08
C TYR A 92 2.89 11.17 -7.80
N ASP A 93 4.21 10.95 -7.90
CA ASP A 93 5.12 10.96 -6.74
C ASP A 93 5.12 12.29 -5.97
N TYR A 94 4.88 13.39 -6.66
CA TYR A 94 4.79 14.73 -6.07
C TYR A 94 3.49 14.99 -5.29
N ILE A 95 2.46 14.14 -5.47
CA ILE A 95 1.20 14.23 -4.72
C ILE A 95 1.24 13.25 -3.54
N PRO A 96 1.15 13.73 -2.31
CA PRO A 96 1.09 12.83 -1.15
C PRO A 96 -0.11 11.88 -1.23
N SER A 97 0.00 10.72 -0.57
CA SER A 97 -1.12 9.79 -0.39
C SER A 97 -1.70 9.98 1.00
N GLY A 98 -3.00 10.14 1.11
CA GLY A 98 -3.73 10.32 2.36
C GLY A 98 -4.79 9.24 2.55
N TYR A 99 -4.95 8.82 3.80
CA TYR A 99 -5.98 7.90 4.25
C TYR A 99 -6.54 8.37 5.58
N VAL A 100 -7.84 8.23 5.75
CA VAL A 100 -8.53 8.48 7.02
C VAL A 100 -9.50 7.33 7.30
N GLY A 101 -9.59 6.91 8.56
CA GLY A 101 -10.49 5.84 8.98
C GLY A 101 -11.16 6.17 10.30
N LEU A 102 -12.44 5.88 10.37
CA LEU A 102 -13.21 5.84 11.61
C LEU A 102 -13.77 4.43 11.76
N VAL A 103 -13.46 3.78 12.87
CA VAL A 103 -13.88 2.40 13.14
C VAL A 103 -14.64 2.35 14.45
N GLY A 104 -15.85 1.79 14.40
CA GLY A 104 -16.65 1.46 15.57
C GLY A 104 -16.74 -0.05 15.71
N ARG A 105 -16.61 -0.57 16.94
CA ARG A 105 -16.87 -1.98 17.27
C ARG A 105 -17.59 -2.05 18.58
N ILE A 106 -18.63 -2.88 18.64
CA ILE A 106 -19.37 -3.22 19.84
C ILE A 106 -19.39 -4.74 19.92
N THR A 107 -19.03 -5.27 21.09
CA THR A 107 -19.17 -6.69 21.39
C THR A 107 -20.06 -6.89 22.59
N TYR A 108 -20.86 -7.91 22.54
CA TYR A 108 -21.76 -8.34 23.60
C TYR A 108 -21.59 -9.81 23.84
N ASP A 109 -21.53 -10.19 25.11
CA ASP A 109 -21.45 -11.57 25.56
C ASP A 109 -22.41 -11.77 26.73
N TRP A 110 -23.24 -12.81 26.67
CA TRP A 110 -24.10 -13.25 27.77
C TRP A 110 -23.70 -14.64 28.24
N LYS A 111 -23.32 -14.72 29.52
CA LYS A 111 -22.90 -15.95 30.21
C LYS A 111 -21.77 -16.69 29.49
N SER A 112 -20.95 -16.01 28.68
CA SER A 112 -19.95 -16.64 27.81
C SER A 112 -20.53 -17.71 26.87
N ARG A 113 -21.84 -17.67 26.64
CA ARG A 113 -22.60 -18.63 25.87
C ARG A 113 -23.11 -18.07 24.56
N TYR A 114 -23.68 -16.88 24.60
CA TYR A 114 -24.16 -16.16 23.42
C TYR A 114 -23.32 -14.91 23.21
N MET A 115 -22.81 -14.76 22.02
CA MET A 115 -21.91 -13.67 21.66
C MET A 115 -22.42 -12.98 20.41
N ALA A 116 -22.34 -11.66 20.39
CA ALA A 116 -22.62 -10.84 19.22
C ALA A 116 -21.55 -9.78 19.08
N GLU A 117 -21.17 -9.49 17.85
CA GLU A 117 -20.22 -8.44 17.52
C GLU A 117 -20.74 -7.65 16.31
N PHE A 118 -20.65 -6.34 16.39
CA PHE A 118 -20.90 -5.45 15.27
C PHE A 118 -19.69 -4.53 15.07
N ASN A 119 -19.23 -4.46 13.83
CA ASN A 119 -18.15 -3.60 13.40
C ASN A 119 -18.66 -2.67 12.29
N ALA A 120 -18.22 -1.45 12.29
CA ALA A 120 -18.46 -0.50 11.21
C ALA A 120 -17.19 0.29 10.94
N GLY A 121 -16.73 0.27 9.70
CA GLY A 121 -15.64 1.11 9.21
C GLY A 121 -16.18 2.20 8.28
N TYR A 122 -15.73 3.43 8.46
CA TYR A 122 -15.96 4.53 7.54
C TYR A 122 -14.60 5.09 7.11
N ASN A 123 -14.20 4.75 5.91
CA ASN A 123 -12.83 4.96 5.44
C ASN A 123 -12.81 5.92 4.24
N GLY A 124 -11.83 6.82 4.22
CA GLY A 124 -11.58 7.73 3.12
C GLY A 124 -10.20 7.53 2.52
N SER A 125 -10.14 7.47 1.18
CA SER A 125 -8.89 7.37 0.42
C SER A 125 -8.82 8.43 -0.67
N GLU A 126 -7.68 9.07 -0.82
CA GLU A 126 -7.44 10.06 -1.89
C GLU A 126 -7.33 9.42 -3.28
N ASN A 127 -7.30 8.08 -3.38
CA ASN A 127 -7.29 7.38 -4.65
C ASN A 127 -8.59 7.51 -5.44
N PHE A 128 -9.69 7.88 -4.78
CA PHE A 128 -10.99 8.08 -5.40
C PHE A 128 -11.33 9.57 -5.54
N ALA A 129 -12.22 9.88 -6.48
CA ALA A 129 -12.77 11.22 -6.67
C ALA A 129 -13.40 11.75 -5.37
N PRO A 130 -13.44 13.08 -5.15
CA PRO A 130 -13.95 13.66 -3.89
C PRO A 130 -15.32 13.13 -3.47
N GLU A 131 -16.25 12.93 -4.41
CA GLU A 131 -17.61 12.42 -4.19
C GLU A 131 -17.63 10.91 -3.87
N ASN A 132 -16.65 10.13 -4.32
CA ASN A 132 -16.53 8.68 -4.13
C ASN A 132 -15.47 8.28 -3.11
N ARG A 133 -14.90 9.26 -2.41
CA ARG A 133 -13.72 9.11 -1.54
C ARG A 133 -13.98 8.27 -0.30
N TYR A 134 -15.20 8.28 0.21
CA TYR A 134 -15.56 7.62 1.47
C TYR A 134 -16.41 6.37 1.23
N GLY A 135 -16.04 5.29 1.93
CA GLY A 135 -16.78 4.03 1.93
C GLY A 135 -17.20 3.61 3.33
N PHE A 136 -18.39 3.00 3.45
CA PHE A 136 -18.91 2.44 4.69
C PHE A 136 -18.92 0.92 4.63
N PHE A 137 -18.31 0.28 5.63
CA PHE A 137 -18.03 -1.16 5.66
C PHE A 137 -18.56 -1.77 6.97
N PRO A 138 -19.85 -2.15 7.02
CA PRO A 138 -20.42 -2.84 8.16
C PRO A 138 -20.05 -4.31 8.15
N ALA A 139 -19.88 -4.89 9.34
CA ALA A 139 -19.75 -6.32 9.55
C ALA A 139 -20.40 -6.73 10.85
N GLY A 140 -21.01 -7.91 10.88
CA GLY A 140 -21.62 -8.47 12.06
C GLY A 140 -21.28 -9.93 12.24
N SER A 141 -21.21 -10.38 13.47
CA SER A 141 -21.04 -11.79 13.79
C SER A 141 -21.84 -12.19 15.02
N ILE A 142 -22.26 -13.44 15.03
CA ILE A 142 -22.89 -14.08 16.18
C ILE A 142 -22.15 -15.37 16.52
N GLY A 143 -22.13 -15.73 17.80
CA GLY A 143 -21.52 -16.96 18.28
C GLY A 143 -22.37 -17.59 19.37
N TRP A 144 -22.44 -18.91 19.35
CA TRP A 144 -23.17 -19.71 20.33
C TRP A 144 -22.31 -20.88 20.79
N VAL A 145 -22.11 -20.98 22.11
CA VAL A 145 -21.38 -22.08 22.74
C VAL A 145 -22.41 -23.16 23.15
N LEU A 146 -22.67 -24.09 22.24
CA LEU A 146 -23.64 -25.16 22.45
C LEU A 146 -23.24 -26.09 23.60
N SER A 147 -21.93 -26.28 23.82
CA SER A 147 -21.45 -27.13 24.91
C SER A 147 -21.84 -26.64 26.32
N GLU A 148 -22.27 -25.37 26.44
CA GLU A 148 -22.76 -24.81 27.71
C GLU A 148 -24.27 -24.91 27.86
N GLU A 149 -24.97 -25.52 26.89
CA GLU A 149 -26.41 -25.76 26.97
C GLU A 149 -26.74 -27.06 27.73
N GLN A 150 -27.90 -27.08 28.39
CA GLN A 150 -28.33 -28.23 29.16
C GLN A 150 -28.52 -29.48 28.29
N PHE A 151 -29.04 -29.33 27.06
CA PHE A 151 -29.24 -30.43 26.14
C PHE A 151 -27.92 -31.08 25.66
N PHE A 152 -26.81 -30.36 25.75
CA PHE A 152 -25.49 -30.84 25.34
C PHE A 152 -24.79 -31.65 26.47
N ALA A 153 -25.29 -31.62 27.69
CA ALA A 153 -24.66 -32.24 28.86
C ALA A 153 -24.23 -33.70 28.63
N PRO A 154 -25.04 -34.59 27.99
CA PRO A 154 -24.63 -35.96 27.72
C PRO A 154 -23.41 -36.07 26.79
N LEU A 155 -23.33 -35.19 25.82
CA LEU A 155 -22.27 -35.18 24.81
C LEU A 155 -20.96 -34.52 25.34
N LYS A 156 -21.05 -33.76 26.42
CA LYS A 156 -19.90 -33.05 27.01
C LYS A 156 -18.79 -33.98 27.50
N LYS A 157 -19.12 -35.25 27.77
CA LYS A 157 -18.15 -36.30 28.13
C LYS A 157 -17.20 -36.65 26.97
N VAL A 158 -17.66 -36.49 25.72
CA VAL A 158 -16.88 -36.79 24.51
C VAL A 158 -16.37 -35.52 23.84
N VAL A 159 -17.24 -34.49 23.77
CA VAL A 159 -16.91 -33.18 23.15
C VAL A 159 -16.94 -32.14 24.25
N GLY A 160 -15.77 -31.81 24.80
CA GLY A 160 -15.65 -30.90 25.94
C GLY A 160 -16.03 -29.44 25.60
N TYR A 161 -15.87 -29.00 24.35
CA TYR A 161 -16.20 -27.64 23.89
C TYR A 161 -16.72 -27.65 22.45
N PHE A 162 -17.91 -27.08 22.26
CA PHE A 162 -18.49 -26.90 20.92
C PHE A 162 -19.12 -25.53 20.77
N LYS A 163 -18.61 -24.75 19.78
CA LYS A 163 -19.07 -23.39 19.46
C LYS A 163 -19.37 -23.28 17.98
N VAL A 164 -20.52 -22.71 17.67
CA VAL A 164 -20.90 -22.30 16.31
C VAL A 164 -20.80 -20.78 16.19
N ARG A 165 -20.33 -20.31 15.07
CA ARG A 165 -20.29 -18.86 14.76
C ARG A 165 -20.62 -18.62 13.30
N ALA A 166 -21.31 -17.50 13.05
CA ALA A 166 -21.56 -16.97 11.72
C ALA A 166 -21.16 -15.50 11.66
N ALA A 167 -20.65 -15.08 10.52
CA ALA A 167 -20.26 -13.69 10.29
C ALA A 167 -20.60 -13.28 8.86
N VAL A 168 -20.98 -12.03 8.70
CA VAL A 168 -21.21 -11.38 7.41
C VAL A 168 -20.63 -9.97 7.47
N GLY A 169 -20.05 -9.51 6.38
CA GLY A 169 -19.49 -8.16 6.33
C GLY A 169 -19.15 -7.70 4.92
N MET A 170 -18.97 -6.40 4.80
CA MET A 170 -18.50 -5.75 3.59
C MET A 170 -17.04 -5.34 3.77
N VAL A 171 -16.25 -5.48 2.71
CA VAL A 171 -14.83 -5.10 2.70
C VAL A 171 -14.60 -4.21 1.48
N GLY A 172 -13.91 -3.10 1.69
CA GLY A 172 -13.45 -2.21 0.63
C GLY A 172 -11.96 -2.38 0.33
N ASN A 173 -11.58 -2.01 -0.89
CA ASN A 173 -10.20 -2.00 -1.31
C ASN A 173 -9.91 -0.71 -2.10
N ASP A 174 -8.96 0.11 -1.63
CA ASP A 174 -8.50 1.33 -2.29
C ASP A 174 -7.23 1.13 -3.14
N ARG A 175 -6.72 -0.10 -3.21
CA ARG A 175 -5.51 -0.42 -3.97
C ARG A 175 -5.86 -1.05 -5.31
N MET A 176 -5.64 -0.32 -6.37
CA MET A 176 -5.86 -0.77 -7.74
C MET A 176 -4.53 -0.92 -8.50
N GLY A 177 -3.77 -1.92 -8.12
CA GLY A 177 -2.44 -2.17 -8.68
C GLY A 177 -1.44 -1.05 -8.35
N SER A 178 -0.69 -0.58 -9.35
CA SER A 178 0.27 0.53 -9.22
C SER A 178 -0.35 1.90 -9.50
N ASN A 179 -1.62 1.95 -9.90
CA ASN A 179 -2.27 3.19 -10.29
C ASN A 179 -2.86 3.92 -9.08
N ARG A 180 -2.64 5.22 -9.03
CA ARG A 180 -3.22 6.16 -8.07
C ARG A 180 -4.07 7.16 -8.81
N PHE A 181 -5.06 7.73 -8.11
CA PHE A 181 -5.90 8.79 -8.67
C PHE A 181 -6.54 8.41 -10.00
N LEU A 182 -7.23 7.27 -10.04
CA LEU A 182 -7.89 6.76 -11.25
C LEU A 182 -8.85 7.75 -11.88
N TYR A 183 -9.34 8.72 -11.12
CA TYR A 183 -10.26 9.75 -11.57
C TYR A 183 -9.59 10.92 -12.30
N LEU A 184 -8.25 11.06 -12.19
CA LEU A 184 -7.53 12.11 -12.87
C LEU A 184 -7.45 11.82 -14.37
N PRO A 185 -7.37 12.87 -15.21
CA PRO A 185 -7.23 12.71 -16.66
C PRO A 185 -6.09 11.77 -17.01
N GLY A 186 -6.30 10.98 -18.06
CA GLY A 186 -5.35 10.00 -18.51
C GLY A 186 -4.00 10.60 -18.89
N LYS A 187 -2.96 9.81 -18.74
CA LYS A 187 -1.61 10.17 -19.15
C LYS A 187 -1.47 9.99 -20.65
N TYR A 188 -1.03 11.02 -21.33
CA TYR A 188 -0.65 10.94 -22.74
C TYR A 188 0.84 10.60 -22.86
N SER A 189 1.14 9.63 -23.71
CA SER A 189 2.50 9.31 -24.12
C SER A 189 2.75 9.83 -25.55
N TYR A 190 3.98 10.20 -25.83
CA TYR A 190 4.41 10.73 -27.12
C TYR A 190 5.47 9.81 -27.69
N GLY A 191 5.40 9.53 -28.98
CA GLY A 191 6.39 8.69 -29.62
C GLY A 191 6.49 8.90 -31.13
N SER A 192 7.68 8.69 -31.67
CA SER A 192 7.91 8.75 -33.13
C SER A 192 7.28 7.58 -33.88
N GLY A 193 6.95 6.46 -33.17
CA GLY A 193 6.33 5.27 -33.77
C GLY A 193 4.97 5.57 -34.38
N ASP A 194 4.13 6.33 -33.66
CA ASP A 194 2.75 6.63 -34.06
C ASP A 194 2.58 8.04 -34.62
N GLY A 195 3.67 8.62 -35.14
CA GLY A 195 3.66 9.97 -35.68
C GLY A 195 3.17 10.03 -37.13
N TYR A 196 2.87 11.26 -37.55
CA TYR A 196 2.40 11.56 -38.90
C TYR A 196 3.48 12.32 -39.69
N TYR A 197 3.54 12.02 -41.01
CA TYR A 197 4.43 12.71 -41.94
C TYR A 197 3.70 13.89 -42.57
N PHE A 198 4.27 15.08 -42.40
CA PHE A 198 3.71 16.30 -43.00
C PHE A 198 4.49 16.70 -44.25
N GLY A 199 3.74 17.04 -45.30
CA GLY A 199 4.29 17.44 -46.61
C GLY A 199 4.74 16.24 -47.44
N THR A 200 5.56 16.51 -48.43
CA THR A 200 6.07 15.49 -49.37
C THR A 200 7.35 14.81 -48.91
N ASN A 201 7.94 15.27 -47.81
CA ASN A 201 9.20 14.76 -47.29
C ASN A 201 8.93 13.70 -46.22
N VAL A 202 9.24 12.44 -46.52
CA VAL A 202 9.08 11.29 -45.61
C VAL A 202 9.96 11.36 -44.34
N ASN A 203 10.93 12.26 -44.29
CA ASN A 203 11.77 12.48 -43.11
C ASN A 203 11.17 13.50 -42.12
N ASN A 204 10.08 14.17 -42.48
CA ASN A 204 9.43 15.15 -41.63
C ASN A 204 8.31 14.49 -40.77
N LYS A 205 8.66 13.45 -40.03
CA LYS A 205 7.74 12.78 -39.13
C LYS A 205 7.62 13.56 -37.80
N LYS A 206 6.41 13.93 -37.42
CA LYS A 206 6.11 14.51 -36.11
C LYS A 206 5.62 13.42 -35.18
N PRO A 207 6.03 13.43 -33.91
CA PRO A 207 5.59 12.42 -32.96
C PRO A 207 4.07 12.48 -32.77
N GLY A 208 3.44 11.32 -32.71
CA GLY A 208 2.05 11.18 -32.31
C GLY A 208 1.88 11.14 -30.81
N ALA A 209 0.66 11.33 -30.36
CA ALA A 209 0.28 11.19 -28.96
C ALA A 209 -0.85 10.17 -28.84
N TRP A 210 -0.80 9.37 -27.79
CA TRP A 210 -1.87 8.43 -27.46
C TRP A 210 -2.14 8.45 -25.94
N GLU A 211 -3.36 8.11 -25.58
CA GLU A 211 -3.73 7.99 -24.18
C GLU A 211 -3.16 6.70 -23.60
N ALA A 212 -2.19 6.81 -22.69
CA ALA A 212 -1.52 5.66 -22.09
C ALA A 212 -2.34 5.04 -20.94
N SER A 213 -3.28 5.80 -20.35
CA SER A 213 -4.21 5.31 -19.33
C SER A 213 -5.50 6.13 -19.39
N GLN A 214 -6.63 5.45 -19.32
CA GLN A 214 -7.94 6.10 -19.24
C GLN A 214 -8.27 6.44 -17.78
N SER A 215 -8.91 7.59 -17.59
CA SER A 215 -9.45 7.96 -16.29
C SER A 215 -10.77 7.23 -16.01
N ASN A 216 -11.01 6.94 -14.74
CA ASN A 216 -12.29 6.42 -14.29
C ASN A 216 -12.80 7.25 -13.10
N PRO A 217 -13.56 8.33 -13.34
CA PRO A 217 -14.08 9.18 -12.29
C PRO A 217 -15.13 8.47 -11.41
N ASP A 218 -15.77 7.43 -11.92
CA ASP A 218 -16.80 6.64 -11.23
C ASP A 218 -16.20 5.55 -10.31
N ALA A 219 -14.86 5.43 -10.29
CA ALA A 219 -14.19 4.48 -9.41
C ALA A 219 -14.52 4.80 -7.94
N LYS A 220 -14.93 3.79 -7.20
CA LYS A 220 -15.32 3.83 -5.78
C LYS A 220 -14.84 2.59 -5.05
N TRP A 221 -14.95 2.64 -3.73
CA TRP A 221 -14.64 1.51 -2.85
C TRP A 221 -15.33 0.21 -3.24
#